data_760cbc8bd8f751207fc4e673a063916c
#
_entry.id   760cbc8bd8f751207fc4e673a063916c
#
_cell.length_a   1.000
_cell.length_b   1.000
_cell.length_c   1.000
_cell.angle_alpha   90.00
_cell.angle_beta   90.00
_cell.angle_gamma   90.00
#
_symmetry.space_group_name_H-M   'P 1'
#
loop_
_entity.id
_entity.type
_entity.pdbx_description
1 polymer ?
#
loop_
_entity_poly.entity_id
_entity_poly.type
_entity_poly.pdbx_seq_one_letter_code
_entity_poly.pdbx_strand_id
1 'polypeptide(L)'
;YRENIEGKLKELKDDAELAPILEELERDGPAAMMKYWNDPNVLSKLGKAMGTAFDTVPSNEDGGEGQQGDEEGEEYEEEMTLHSTSSAGDYQAMEALLDAGADKDEKDEEGRTALHFACGYGELKCAELLIARGANVDITDSNKNTALHYAAGYGQDACCELLLKSGASVSAKNLDGKTPLEVAKLNQQDKVSAILEKASYV
;
A
#
# COMPACT_ATOMS: atom_id res chain seq x y z
N TYR A 1 -6.73 -27.69 -7.91
CA TYR A 1 -6.45 -26.63 -6.91
C TYR A 1 -7.11 -26.89 -5.55
N ARG A 2 -8.36 -27.34 -5.48
CA ARG A 2 -9.08 -27.64 -4.21
C ARG A 2 -8.52 -28.86 -3.46
N GLU A 3 -8.15 -29.92 -4.15
CA GLU A 3 -7.59 -31.15 -3.54
C GLU A 3 -6.24 -30.91 -2.83
N ASN A 4 -5.46 -29.94 -3.29
CA ASN A 4 -4.16 -29.62 -2.67
C ASN A 4 -4.31 -28.80 -1.38
N ILE A 5 -5.38 -28.01 -1.23
CA ILE A 5 -5.65 -27.22 -0.03
C ILE A 5 -6.19 -28.10 1.10
N GLU A 6 -7.06 -29.05 0.79
CA GLU A 6 -7.62 -29.99 1.78
C GLU A 6 -6.55 -30.94 2.34
N GLY A 7 -5.60 -31.38 1.50
CA GLY A 7 -4.46 -32.18 1.94
C GLY A 7 -3.54 -31.44 2.89
N LYS A 8 -3.20 -30.19 2.57
CA LYS A 8 -2.36 -29.33 3.41
C LYS A 8 -3.03 -28.94 4.73
N LEU A 9 -4.34 -28.68 4.72
CA LEU A 9 -5.12 -28.43 5.94
C LEU A 9 -5.17 -29.65 6.88
N LYS A 10 -5.15 -30.85 6.33
CA LYS A 10 -5.10 -32.09 7.10
C LYS A 10 -3.74 -32.29 7.77
N GLU A 11 -2.64 -32.03 7.06
CA GLU A 11 -1.29 -32.07 7.63
C GLU A 11 -1.10 -31.05 8.77
N LEU A 12 -1.72 -29.87 8.65
CA LEU A 12 -1.72 -28.84 9.69
C LEU A 12 -2.50 -29.25 10.94
N LYS A 13 -3.59 -30.01 10.78
CA LYS A 13 -4.38 -30.55 11.91
C LYS A 13 -3.70 -31.71 12.63
N ASP A 14 -2.74 -32.38 11.98
CA ASP A 14 -1.96 -33.46 12.56
C ASP A 14 -0.71 -32.95 13.32
N ASP A 15 -0.36 -31.66 13.22
CA ASP A 15 0.70 -31.04 14.00
C ASP A 15 0.22 -30.71 15.43
N ALA A 16 0.86 -31.34 16.41
CA ALA A 16 0.45 -31.24 17.82
C ALA A 16 0.49 -29.80 18.43
N GLU A 17 1.27 -28.90 17.81
CA GLU A 17 1.37 -27.49 18.26
C GLU A 17 0.42 -26.57 17.49
N LEU A 18 0.11 -26.89 16.24
CA LEU A 18 -0.78 -26.08 15.40
C LEU A 18 -2.25 -26.48 15.52
N ALA A 19 -2.54 -27.75 15.82
CA ALA A 19 -3.92 -28.24 15.97
C ALA A 19 -4.77 -27.41 16.95
N PRO A 20 -4.33 -27.10 18.18
CA PRO A 20 -5.12 -26.29 19.11
C PRO A 20 -5.31 -24.83 18.65
N ILE A 21 -4.34 -24.30 17.91
CA ILE A 21 -4.40 -22.95 17.35
C ILE A 21 -5.41 -22.88 16.20
N LEU A 22 -5.44 -23.91 15.35
CA LEU A 22 -6.41 -24.02 14.26
C LEU A 22 -7.84 -24.20 14.78
N GLU A 23 -8.03 -24.99 15.82
CA GLU A 23 -9.34 -25.14 16.48
C GLU A 23 -9.83 -23.81 17.10
N GLU A 24 -8.91 -23.04 17.72
CA GLU A 24 -9.23 -21.71 18.26
C GLU A 24 -9.58 -20.71 17.16
N LEU A 25 -8.87 -20.76 16.01
CA LEU A 25 -9.17 -19.95 14.83
C LEU A 25 -10.52 -20.31 14.19
N GLU A 26 -10.86 -21.59 14.12
CA GLU A 26 -12.16 -22.05 13.62
C GLU A 26 -13.33 -21.62 14.54
N ARG A 27 -13.10 -21.60 15.86
CA ARG A 27 -14.11 -21.24 16.86
C ARG A 27 -14.30 -19.73 17.01
N ASP A 28 -13.22 -18.98 17.13
CA ASP A 28 -13.23 -17.56 17.53
C ASP A 28 -12.92 -16.60 16.35
N GLY A 29 -12.67 -17.16 15.15
CA GLY A 29 -12.51 -16.40 13.91
C GLY A 29 -11.28 -15.47 13.89
N PRO A 30 -11.36 -14.33 13.14
CA PRO A 30 -10.19 -13.44 12.95
C PRO A 30 -9.64 -12.81 14.24
N ALA A 31 -10.45 -12.76 15.32
CA ALA A 31 -10.01 -12.23 16.62
C ALA A 31 -8.94 -13.13 17.28
N ALA A 32 -9.01 -14.44 17.08
CA ALA A 32 -8.01 -15.39 17.57
C ALA A 32 -6.67 -15.23 16.83
N MET A 33 -6.71 -14.82 15.56
CA MET A 33 -5.52 -14.63 14.76
C MET A 33 -4.61 -13.50 15.31
N MET A 34 -5.20 -12.47 15.90
CA MET A 34 -4.45 -11.37 16.54
C MET A 34 -3.61 -11.81 17.75
N LYS A 35 -4.05 -12.86 18.45
CA LYS A 35 -3.35 -13.42 19.62
C LYS A 35 -2.00 -14.06 19.21
N TYR A 36 -1.95 -14.66 18.02
CA TYR A 36 -0.79 -15.38 17.51
C TYR A 36 0.05 -14.57 16.52
N TRP A 37 -0.40 -13.36 16.16
CA TRP A 37 0.30 -12.49 15.20
C TRP A 37 1.70 -12.06 15.66
N ASN A 38 1.96 -12.06 16.96
CA ASN A 38 3.26 -11.71 17.54
C ASN A 38 4.10 -12.94 17.95
N ASP A 39 3.66 -14.17 17.63
CA ASP A 39 4.45 -15.36 17.91
C ASP A 39 5.19 -15.82 16.63
N PRO A 40 6.52 -15.57 16.56
CA PRO A 40 7.30 -15.87 15.35
C PRO A 40 7.35 -17.39 15.04
N ASN A 41 7.21 -18.26 16.05
CA ASN A 41 7.22 -19.70 15.85
C ASN A 41 5.92 -20.18 15.18
N VAL A 42 4.78 -19.61 15.59
CA VAL A 42 3.46 -19.92 15.01
C VAL A 42 3.37 -19.40 13.59
N LEU A 43 3.85 -18.16 13.34
CA LEU A 43 3.86 -17.57 12.01
C LEU A 43 4.78 -18.32 11.03
N SER A 44 5.98 -18.72 11.48
CA SER A 44 6.92 -19.49 10.67
C SER A 44 6.35 -20.87 10.28
N LYS A 45 5.71 -21.58 11.23
CA LYS A 45 5.09 -22.89 10.97
C LYS A 45 3.86 -22.79 10.07
N LEU A 46 3.00 -21.78 10.29
CA LEU A 46 1.86 -21.49 9.42
C LEU A 46 2.31 -21.11 8.01
N GLY A 47 3.35 -20.29 7.87
CA GLY A 47 3.92 -19.90 6.59
C GLY A 47 4.48 -21.08 5.81
N LYS A 48 5.26 -21.96 6.46
CA LYS A 48 5.78 -23.20 5.85
C LYS A 48 4.67 -24.13 5.38
N ALA A 49 3.62 -24.28 6.16
CA ALA A 49 2.51 -25.17 5.86
C ALA A 49 1.59 -24.63 4.76
N MET A 50 1.43 -23.31 4.67
CA MET A 50 0.65 -22.66 3.61
C MET A 50 1.45 -22.41 2.32
N GLY A 51 2.78 -22.66 2.34
CA GLY A 51 3.62 -22.48 1.15
C GLY A 51 3.88 -21.03 0.75
N THR A 52 3.71 -20.10 1.69
CA THR A 52 4.13 -18.71 1.55
C THR A 52 5.35 -18.49 2.42
N ALA A 53 6.46 -18.10 1.81
CA ALA A 53 7.66 -17.71 2.52
C ALA A 53 7.39 -16.43 3.32
N PHE A 54 7.13 -16.58 4.62
CA PHE A 54 7.20 -15.48 5.58
C PHE A 54 8.62 -15.47 6.16
N ASP A 55 9.60 -15.20 5.32
CA ASP A 55 10.95 -14.88 5.76
C ASP A 55 11.11 -13.37 5.69
N THR A 56 10.93 -12.72 6.85
CA THR A 56 11.77 -11.58 7.27
C THR A 56 11.29 -11.04 8.60
N VAL A 57 11.80 -11.61 9.69
CA VAL A 57 11.99 -10.86 10.93
C VAL A 57 13.48 -10.97 11.26
N PRO A 58 14.24 -9.88 11.33
CA PRO A 58 15.63 -9.93 11.72
C PRO A 58 15.72 -10.16 13.22
N SER A 59 16.09 -11.35 13.64
CA SER A 59 16.61 -11.60 14.98
C SER A 59 18.13 -11.68 14.90
N ASN A 60 18.80 -10.77 15.58
CA ASN A 60 20.23 -10.83 15.88
C ASN A 60 20.59 -12.13 16.60
N GLU A 61 21.79 -12.59 16.24
CA GLU A 61 22.80 -13.38 16.94
C GLU A 61 23.01 -14.83 16.48
N ASP A 62 24.18 -14.94 15.88
CA ASP A 62 25.29 -15.87 16.05
C ASP A 62 25.25 -17.29 15.45
N GLY A 63 26.16 -17.47 14.49
CA GLY A 63 27.09 -18.60 14.35
C GLY A 63 26.57 -19.94 13.84
N GLY A 64 26.98 -20.31 12.59
CA GLY A 64 27.06 -21.72 12.21
C GLY A 64 26.95 -22.04 10.72
N GLU A 65 28.07 -22.43 10.16
CA GLU A 65 28.36 -22.78 8.76
C GLU A 65 27.45 -23.85 8.12
N GLY A 66 27.13 -23.61 6.82
CA GLY A 66 27.25 -24.65 5.76
C GLY A 66 26.01 -25.40 5.37
N GLN A 67 25.43 -25.11 4.20
CA GLN A 67 25.43 -25.95 3.02
C GLN A 67 24.64 -25.33 1.87
N GLN A 68 25.31 -25.21 0.72
CA GLN A 68 24.74 -24.88 -0.57
C GLN A 68 23.65 -25.89 -0.96
N GLY A 69 22.47 -25.39 -1.26
CA GLY A 69 21.47 -26.06 -2.04
C GLY A 69 21.01 -25.07 -3.09
N ASP A 70 21.37 -25.34 -4.36
CA ASP A 70 20.96 -24.59 -5.53
C ASP A 70 19.44 -24.76 -5.70
N GLU A 71 18.65 -23.86 -5.14
CA GLU A 71 17.28 -23.62 -5.55
C GLU A 71 17.30 -22.26 -6.27
N GLU A 72 17.17 -22.33 -7.60
CA GLU A 72 16.84 -21.19 -8.44
C GLU A 72 15.50 -20.61 -7.94
N GLY A 73 15.57 -19.79 -6.90
CA GLY A 73 14.49 -18.87 -6.56
C GLY A 73 14.43 -17.86 -7.68
N GLU A 74 13.36 -17.88 -8.47
CA GLU A 74 13.00 -16.71 -9.26
C GLU A 74 12.88 -15.56 -8.24
N GLU A 75 13.93 -14.76 -8.11
CA GLU A 75 13.86 -13.45 -7.52
C GLU A 75 12.86 -12.68 -8.37
N TYR A 76 11.64 -12.56 -7.89
CA TYR A 76 10.77 -11.49 -8.33
C TYR A 76 11.44 -10.21 -7.87
N GLU A 77 12.32 -9.66 -8.71
CA GLU A 77 12.72 -8.27 -8.58
C GLU A 77 11.42 -7.48 -8.67
N GLU A 78 10.89 -7.04 -7.53
CA GLU A 78 9.82 -6.05 -7.53
C GLU A 78 10.35 -4.88 -8.33
N GLU A 79 9.86 -4.77 -9.57
CA GLU A 79 10.29 -3.74 -10.50
C GLU A 79 10.04 -2.41 -9.80
N MET A 80 11.14 -1.73 -9.44
CA MET A 80 11.08 -0.46 -8.72
C MET A 80 10.48 0.58 -9.66
N THR A 81 9.21 0.88 -9.45
CA THR A 81 8.44 1.81 -10.27
C THR A 81 8.20 3.12 -9.51
N LEU A 82 7.79 4.17 -10.22
CA LEU A 82 7.36 5.40 -9.57
C LEU A 82 6.14 5.18 -8.64
N HIS A 83 5.29 4.20 -8.95
CA HIS A 83 4.14 3.85 -8.12
C HIS A 83 4.57 3.21 -6.80
N SER A 84 5.48 2.22 -6.86
CA SER A 84 5.98 1.53 -5.66
C SER A 84 6.78 2.48 -4.76
N THR A 85 7.66 3.31 -5.33
CA THR A 85 8.43 4.30 -4.57
C THR A 85 7.54 5.38 -3.94
N SER A 86 6.45 5.78 -4.63
CA SER A 86 5.47 6.73 -4.10
C SER A 86 4.70 6.20 -2.90
N SER A 87 4.29 4.93 -2.95
CA SER A 87 3.57 4.30 -1.84
C SER A 87 4.47 4.01 -0.63
N ALA A 88 5.74 3.72 -0.88
CA ALA A 88 6.75 3.50 0.16
C ALA A 88 7.34 4.78 0.76
N GLY A 89 7.12 5.94 0.12
CA GLY A 89 7.75 7.20 0.51
C GLY A 89 9.26 7.24 0.24
N ASP A 90 9.75 6.38 -0.67
CA ASP A 90 11.17 6.33 -1.02
C ASP A 90 11.54 7.45 -1.99
N TYR A 91 11.81 8.62 -1.41
CA TYR A 91 12.20 9.80 -2.16
C TYR A 91 13.46 9.59 -3.01
N GLN A 92 14.46 8.86 -2.50
CA GLN A 92 15.75 8.70 -3.18
C GLN A 92 15.61 7.80 -4.41
N ALA A 93 14.90 6.69 -4.28
CA ALA A 93 14.62 5.81 -5.40
C ALA A 93 13.74 6.50 -6.45
N MET A 94 12.72 7.26 -6.02
CA MET A 94 11.88 8.04 -6.91
C MET A 94 12.68 9.09 -7.68
N GLU A 95 13.57 9.83 -7.03
CA GLU A 95 14.44 10.82 -7.68
C GLU A 95 15.33 10.17 -8.74
N ALA A 96 15.94 9.02 -8.42
CA ALA A 96 16.77 8.27 -9.36
C ALA A 96 15.98 7.78 -10.59
N LEU A 97 14.75 7.30 -10.40
CA LEU A 97 13.88 6.87 -11.49
C LEU A 97 13.50 8.04 -12.42
N LEU A 98 13.15 9.20 -11.82
CA LEU A 98 12.81 10.41 -12.59
C LEU A 98 14.03 10.95 -13.34
N ASP A 99 15.23 10.89 -12.75
CA ASP A 99 16.48 11.29 -13.42
C ASP A 99 16.88 10.32 -14.55
N ALA A 100 16.51 9.04 -14.41
CA ALA A 100 16.66 8.04 -15.46
C ALA A 100 15.64 8.20 -16.60
N GLY A 101 14.68 9.12 -16.47
CA GLY A 101 13.69 9.43 -17.50
C GLY A 101 12.36 8.68 -17.38
N ALA A 102 12.05 8.12 -16.22
CA ALA A 102 10.74 7.52 -15.98
C ALA A 102 9.62 8.56 -16.19
N ASP A 103 8.52 8.11 -16.79
CA ASP A 103 7.37 9.00 -17.04
C ASP A 103 6.62 9.27 -15.73
N LYS A 104 6.71 10.51 -15.24
CA LYS A 104 6.05 10.98 -14.02
C LYS A 104 4.52 10.86 -14.03
N ASP A 105 3.92 10.80 -15.23
CA ASP A 105 2.48 10.70 -15.45
C ASP A 105 2.05 9.30 -15.92
N GLU A 106 2.95 8.31 -15.83
CA GLU A 106 2.65 6.91 -16.13
C GLU A 106 1.47 6.40 -15.29
N LYS A 107 0.58 5.68 -15.95
CA LYS A 107 -0.63 5.14 -15.32
C LYS A 107 -0.50 3.64 -15.11
N ASP A 108 -0.92 3.18 -13.93
CA ASP A 108 -1.12 1.76 -13.68
C ASP A 108 -2.40 1.22 -14.37
N GLU A 109 -2.71 -0.05 -14.14
CA GLU A 109 -3.89 -0.72 -14.71
C GLU A 109 -5.22 -0.05 -14.33
N GLU A 110 -5.27 0.63 -13.18
CA GLU A 110 -6.44 1.37 -12.69
C GLU A 110 -6.41 2.85 -13.08
N GLY A 111 -5.43 3.26 -13.89
CA GLY A 111 -5.27 4.63 -14.37
C GLY A 111 -4.69 5.60 -13.33
N ARG A 112 -4.16 5.08 -12.21
CA ARG A 112 -3.52 5.89 -11.17
C ARG A 112 -2.09 6.22 -11.56
N THR A 113 -1.62 7.39 -11.20
CA THR A 113 -0.23 7.83 -11.34
C THR A 113 0.49 7.75 -9.99
N ALA A 114 1.81 7.87 -10.01
CA ALA A 114 2.62 7.97 -8.80
C ALA A 114 2.12 9.06 -7.84
N LEU A 115 1.58 10.17 -8.36
CA LEU A 115 1.03 11.27 -7.56
C LEU A 115 -0.23 10.87 -6.78
N HIS A 116 -1.07 9.97 -7.32
CA HIS A 116 -2.23 9.43 -6.59
C HIS A 116 -1.77 8.65 -5.36
N PHE A 117 -0.74 7.83 -5.50
CA PHE A 117 -0.16 7.06 -4.40
C PHE A 117 0.49 7.97 -3.36
N ALA A 118 1.39 8.87 -3.78
CA ALA A 118 2.05 9.80 -2.86
C ALA A 118 1.03 10.60 -2.04
N CYS A 119 0.00 11.13 -2.68
CA CYS A 119 -1.03 11.92 -2.01
C CYS A 119 -1.98 11.08 -1.15
N GLY A 120 -2.29 9.85 -1.55
CA GLY A 120 -3.14 8.93 -0.78
C GLY A 120 -2.45 8.44 0.50
N TYR A 121 -1.19 8.10 0.42
CA TYR A 121 -0.39 7.66 1.58
C TYR A 121 0.16 8.81 2.43
N GLY A 122 0.08 10.07 1.95
CA GLY A 122 0.56 11.24 2.67
C GLY A 122 2.07 11.47 2.55
N GLU A 123 2.68 10.87 1.53
CA GLU A 123 4.12 10.99 1.24
C GLU A 123 4.44 12.34 0.60
N LEU A 124 4.42 13.40 1.43
CA LEU A 124 4.50 14.80 1.00
C LEU A 124 5.75 15.07 0.15
N LYS A 125 6.93 14.56 0.55
CA LYS A 125 8.19 14.79 -0.17
C LYS A 125 8.17 14.19 -1.58
N CYS A 126 7.57 13.01 -1.73
CA CYS A 126 7.40 12.37 -3.02
C CYS A 126 6.42 13.14 -3.89
N ALA A 127 5.31 13.63 -3.33
CA ALA A 127 4.36 14.48 -4.03
C ALA A 127 5.00 15.81 -4.47
N GLU A 128 5.79 16.46 -3.62
CA GLU A 128 6.54 17.68 -3.95
C GLU A 128 7.52 17.44 -5.11
N LEU A 129 8.25 16.34 -5.08
CA LEU A 129 9.21 15.98 -6.13
C LEU A 129 8.50 15.77 -7.48
N LEU A 130 7.42 14.98 -7.51
CA LEU A 130 6.65 14.73 -8.73
C LEU A 130 6.11 16.04 -9.33
N ILE A 131 5.55 16.91 -8.50
CA ILE A 131 5.03 18.21 -8.93
C ILE A 131 6.17 19.13 -9.41
N ALA A 132 7.31 19.16 -8.72
CA ALA A 132 8.49 19.93 -9.15
C ALA A 132 9.03 19.45 -10.51
N ARG A 133 8.89 18.15 -10.80
CA ARG A 133 9.23 17.57 -12.12
C ARG A 133 8.13 17.76 -13.16
N GLY A 134 7.05 18.46 -12.82
CA GLY A 134 5.96 18.85 -13.72
C GLY A 134 4.91 17.75 -13.91
N ALA A 135 4.66 16.90 -12.91
CA ALA A 135 3.55 15.96 -12.92
C ALA A 135 2.21 16.70 -13.02
N ASN A 136 1.30 16.16 -13.82
CA ASN A 136 -0.03 16.75 -13.98
C ASN A 136 -0.94 16.37 -12.79
N VAL A 137 -1.32 17.39 -12.01
CA VAL A 137 -2.11 17.25 -10.77
C VAL A 137 -3.58 16.85 -10.99
N ASP A 138 -4.10 17.03 -12.21
CA ASP A 138 -5.50 16.77 -12.56
C ASP A 138 -5.74 15.47 -13.33
N ILE A 139 -4.73 14.61 -13.43
CA ILE A 139 -4.93 13.27 -14.00
C ILE A 139 -5.93 12.51 -13.15
N THR A 140 -6.81 11.78 -13.84
CA THR A 140 -7.83 10.95 -13.21
C THR A 140 -7.54 9.47 -13.40
N ASP A 141 -7.85 8.69 -12.36
CA ASP A 141 -7.92 7.23 -12.42
C ASP A 141 -9.17 6.73 -13.19
N SER A 142 -9.35 5.42 -13.25
CA SER A 142 -10.51 4.79 -13.91
C SER A 142 -11.84 5.16 -13.25
N ASN A 143 -11.85 5.57 -11.99
CA ASN A 143 -13.02 6.05 -11.25
C ASN A 143 -13.18 7.57 -11.31
N LYS A 144 -12.40 8.24 -12.16
CA LYS A 144 -12.32 9.71 -12.27
C LYS A 144 -11.87 10.42 -10.97
N ASN A 145 -11.22 9.72 -10.07
CA ASN A 145 -10.59 10.38 -8.93
C ASN A 145 -9.28 11.03 -9.36
N THR A 146 -9.03 12.24 -8.88
CA THR A 146 -7.75 12.93 -8.96
C THR A 146 -6.92 12.63 -7.71
N ALA A 147 -5.63 12.99 -7.73
CA ALA A 147 -4.79 12.93 -6.53
C ALA A 147 -5.42 13.69 -5.33
N LEU A 148 -6.17 14.79 -5.60
CA LEU A 148 -6.87 15.54 -4.57
C LEU A 148 -8.03 14.76 -3.94
N HIS A 149 -8.72 13.88 -4.68
CA HIS A 149 -9.74 12.98 -4.11
C HIS A 149 -9.10 11.96 -3.17
N TYR A 150 -7.94 11.42 -3.54
CA TYR A 150 -7.18 10.49 -2.69
C TYR A 150 -6.71 11.16 -1.40
N ALA A 151 -6.03 12.31 -1.51
CA ALA A 151 -5.61 13.08 -0.34
C ALA A 151 -6.79 13.45 0.57
N ALA A 152 -7.92 13.84 -0.03
CA ALA A 152 -9.13 14.20 0.68
C ALA A 152 -9.80 13.01 1.39
N GLY A 153 -9.86 11.87 0.74
CA GLY A 153 -10.46 10.65 1.28
C GLY A 153 -9.67 10.07 2.44
N TYR A 154 -8.35 10.14 2.38
CA TYR A 154 -7.46 9.60 3.41
C TYR A 154 -7.03 10.65 4.48
N GLY A 155 -7.51 11.89 4.38
CA GLY A 155 -7.25 12.91 5.40
C GLY A 155 -5.83 13.47 5.37
N GLN A 156 -5.19 13.50 4.20
CA GLN A 156 -3.82 13.98 4.02
C GLN A 156 -3.80 15.50 3.82
N ASP A 157 -3.88 16.25 4.92
CA ASP A 157 -4.00 17.71 4.93
C ASP A 157 -2.83 18.43 4.21
N ALA A 158 -1.59 18.03 4.47
CA ALA A 158 -0.40 18.61 3.83
C ALA A 158 -0.39 18.38 2.30
N CYS A 159 -0.78 17.19 1.85
CA CYS A 159 -0.88 16.88 0.42
C CYS A 159 -2.03 17.66 -0.24
N CYS A 160 -3.17 17.83 0.45
CA CYS A 160 -4.26 18.67 -0.04
C CYS A 160 -3.80 20.13 -0.25
N GLU A 161 -3.11 20.71 0.74
CA GLU A 161 -2.57 22.07 0.60
C GLU A 161 -1.57 22.20 -0.55
N LEU A 162 -0.68 21.22 -0.69
CA LEU A 162 0.29 21.16 -1.79
C LEU A 162 -0.39 21.13 -3.15
N LEU A 163 -1.37 20.24 -3.33
CA LEU A 163 -2.12 20.10 -4.58
C LEU A 163 -2.90 21.38 -4.92
N LEU A 164 -3.54 22.00 -3.93
CA LEU A 164 -4.26 23.27 -4.12
C LEU A 164 -3.31 24.40 -4.54
N LYS A 165 -2.14 24.52 -3.91
CA LYS A 165 -1.10 25.49 -4.31
C LYS A 165 -0.59 25.24 -5.72
N SER A 166 -0.64 23.98 -6.17
CA SER A 166 -0.22 23.56 -7.52
C SER A 166 -1.33 23.66 -8.56
N GLY A 167 -2.50 24.20 -8.19
CA GLY A 167 -3.60 24.47 -9.09
C GLY A 167 -4.55 23.28 -9.33
N ALA A 168 -4.56 22.28 -8.46
CA ALA A 168 -5.49 21.14 -8.58
C ALA A 168 -6.95 21.59 -8.50
N SER A 169 -7.80 21.01 -9.34
CA SER A 169 -9.21 21.35 -9.46
C SER A 169 -10.02 20.87 -8.24
N VAL A 170 -10.54 21.82 -7.45
CA VAL A 170 -11.43 21.55 -6.30
C VAL A 170 -12.83 21.09 -6.70
N SER A 171 -13.22 21.33 -7.95
CA SER A 171 -14.57 21.05 -8.49
C SER A 171 -14.61 19.78 -9.34
N ALA A 172 -13.49 19.10 -9.53
CA ALA A 172 -13.45 17.83 -10.26
C ALA A 172 -14.39 16.83 -9.60
N LYS A 173 -15.15 16.08 -10.42
CA LYS A 173 -16.09 15.07 -9.93
C LYS A 173 -15.64 13.68 -10.36
N ASN A 174 -15.64 12.75 -9.42
CA ASN A 174 -15.41 11.35 -9.69
C ASN A 174 -16.64 10.67 -10.33
N LEU A 175 -16.59 9.36 -10.58
CA LEU A 175 -17.73 8.60 -11.17
C LEU A 175 -18.99 8.65 -10.32
N ASP A 176 -18.87 8.80 -8.99
CA ASP A 176 -20.01 8.95 -8.09
C ASP A 176 -20.57 10.39 -8.08
N GLY A 177 -20.03 11.25 -8.93
CA GLY A 177 -20.41 12.68 -9.00
C GLY A 177 -19.91 13.51 -7.82
N LYS A 178 -19.00 12.98 -7.00
CA LYS A 178 -18.49 13.63 -5.77
C LYS A 178 -17.23 14.43 -6.05
N THR A 179 -17.16 15.60 -5.45
CA THR A 179 -15.95 16.43 -5.39
C THR A 179 -15.01 15.95 -4.28
N PRO A 180 -13.72 16.36 -4.27
CA PRO A 180 -12.80 16.05 -3.17
C PRO A 180 -13.35 16.46 -1.79
N LEU A 181 -14.03 17.62 -1.70
CA LEU A 181 -14.67 18.07 -0.47
C LEU A 181 -15.78 17.13 0.01
N GLU A 182 -16.62 16.65 -0.91
CA GLU A 182 -17.69 15.70 -0.58
C GLU A 182 -17.13 14.36 -0.15
N VAL A 183 -16.02 13.90 -0.75
CA VAL A 183 -15.31 12.69 -0.34
C VAL A 183 -14.71 12.88 1.07
N ALA A 184 -14.06 14.00 1.36
CA ALA A 184 -13.53 14.30 2.69
C ALA A 184 -14.63 14.27 3.77
N LYS A 185 -15.79 14.87 3.49
CA LYS A 185 -16.94 14.88 4.41
C LYS A 185 -17.51 13.48 4.66
N LEU A 186 -17.61 12.64 3.61
CA LEU A 186 -18.06 11.26 3.73
C LEU A 186 -17.15 10.44 4.63
N ASN A 187 -15.84 10.67 4.55
CA ASN A 187 -14.82 9.97 5.31
C ASN A 187 -14.50 10.66 6.65
N GLN A 188 -15.28 11.66 7.05
CA GLN A 188 -15.15 12.40 8.31
C GLN A 188 -13.77 13.06 8.49
N GLN A 189 -13.20 13.55 7.39
CA GLN A 189 -11.91 14.23 7.38
C GLN A 189 -12.10 15.74 7.62
N ASP A 190 -12.34 16.12 8.87
CA ASP A 190 -12.75 17.48 9.24
C ASP A 190 -11.72 18.55 8.88
N LYS A 191 -10.41 18.27 9.11
CA LYS A 191 -9.33 19.20 8.78
C LYS A 191 -9.25 19.47 7.28
N VAL A 192 -9.26 18.41 6.48
CA VAL A 192 -9.22 18.50 5.01
C VAL A 192 -10.48 19.17 4.49
N SER A 193 -11.64 18.86 5.06
CA SER A 193 -12.89 19.53 4.70
C SER A 193 -12.80 21.05 4.88
N ALA A 194 -12.23 21.51 5.99
CA ALA A 194 -12.04 22.94 6.24
C ALA A 194 -11.05 23.60 5.26
N ILE A 195 -9.98 22.87 4.86
CA ILE A 195 -9.02 23.35 3.85
C ILE A 195 -9.70 23.49 2.49
N LEU A 196 -10.45 22.47 2.06
CA LEU A 196 -11.12 22.45 0.76
C LEU A 196 -12.28 23.45 0.69
N GLU A 197 -13.00 23.68 1.79
CA GLU A 197 -14.02 24.72 1.86
C GLU A 197 -13.41 26.10 1.61
N LYS A 198 -12.31 26.44 2.27
CA LYS A 198 -11.62 27.72 2.03
C LYS A 198 -11.21 27.89 0.57
N ALA A 199 -10.68 26.81 -0.05
CA ALA A 199 -10.24 26.83 -1.43
C ALA A 199 -11.40 26.99 -2.43
N SER A 200 -12.61 26.59 -2.06
CA SER A 200 -13.80 26.69 -2.93
C SER A 200 -14.38 28.09 -3.01
N TYR A 201 -13.97 29.02 -2.13
CA TYR A 201 -14.43 30.41 -2.09
C TYR A 201 -13.46 31.43 -2.73
N VAL A 202 -12.33 30.95 -3.26
CA VAL A 202 -11.32 31.80 -3.93
C VAL A 202 -11.40 31.63 -5.44
#